data_77f2d0353b33fa09d536d5d4404406cf
#
_entry.id   77f2d0353b33fa09d536d5d4404406cf
#
_cell.length_a   1.000
_cell.length_b   1.000
_cell.length_c   1.000
_cell.angle_alpha   90.00
_cell.angle_beta   90.00
_cell.angle_gamma   90.00
#
_symmetry.space_group_name_H-M   'P 1'
#
loop_
_entity.id
_entity.type
_entity.pdbx_description
1 polymer ?
#
loop_
_entity_poly.entity_id
_entity_poly.type
_entity_poly.pdbx_seq_one_letter_code
_entity_poly.pdbx_strand_id
1 'polypeptide(L)' 'MIVLKFGGSSVAGANEVEQVLAVLSQQKKPMAVVVSALGGITDELHALGKLAADGDASYADRLKQVEERHVMMLSLIHI' A
#
# COMPACT_ATOMS: atom_id res chain seq x y z
N MET A 1 25.11 -1.91 2.50
CA MET A 1 23.64 -1.67 2.47
C MET A 1 22.93 -2.92 1.99
N ILE A 2 21.85 -3.31 2.63
CA ILE A 2 21.01 -4.42 2.17
C ILE A 2 19.77 -3.86 1.47
N VAL A 3 19.20 -4.67 0.57
CA VAL A 3 17.96 -4.35 -0.13
C VAL A 3 16.93 -5.39 0.25
N LEU A 4 15.78 -4.94 0.74
CA LEU A 4 14.65 -5.80 1.11
C LEU A 4 13.48 -5.52 0.20
N LYS A 5 12.85 -6.57 -0.32
CA LYS A 5 11.69 -6.47 -1.19
C LYS A 5 10.52 -7.24 -0.58
N PHE A 6 9.36 -6.59 -0.52
CA PHE A 6 8.11 -7.19 -0.05
C PHE A 6 7.07 -7.14 -1.16
N GLY A 7 6.67 -8.30 -1.65
CA GLY A 7 5.66 -8.42 -2.70
C GLY A 7 4.25 -8.13 -2.19
N GLY A 8 3.27 -8.19 -3.10
CA GLY A 8 1.89 -7.82 -2.80
C GLY A 8 1.25 -8.61 -1.66
N SER A 9 1.53 -9.92 -1.55
CA SER A 9 1.00 -10.74 -0.45
C SER A 9 1.57 -10.33 0.92
N SER A 10 2.78 -9.80 0.95
CA SER A 10 3.43 -9.36 2.19
C SER A 10 2.91 -8.01 2.70
N VAL A 11 2.20 -7.25 1.86
CA VAL A 11 1.65 -5.94 2.21
C VAL A 11 0.15 -5.88 1.89
N ALA A 12 -0.54 -7.02 1.94
CA ALA A 12 -1.95 -7.10 1.57
C ALA A 12 -2.87 -6.33 2.53
N GLY A 13 -2.54 -6.25 3.80
CA GLY A 13 -3.33 -5.57 4.80
C GLY A 13 -2.52 -5.20 6.04
N ALA A 14 -3.21 -4.76 7.09
CA ALA A 14 -2.59 -4.25 8.32
C ALA A 14 -1.71 -5.30 9.02
N ASN A 15 -2.20 -6.54 9.15
CA ASN A 15 -1.44 -7.60 9.82
C ASN A 15 -0.13 -7.91 9.09
N GLU A 16 -0.20 -7.96 7.76
CA GLU A 16 0.97 -8.23 6.91
C GLU A 16 1.97 -7.09 7.01
N VAL A 17 1.50 -5.83 7.01
CA VAL A 17 2.37 -4.67 7.15
C VAL A 17 3.03 -4.65 8.52
N GLU A 18 2.32 -5.02 9.60
CA GLU A 18 2.93 -5.15 10.93
C GLU A 18 4.07 -6.16 10.93
N GLN A 19 3.91 -7.30 10.25
CA GLN A 19 4.97 -8.30 10.12
C GLN A 19 6.18 -7.73 9.36
N VAL A 20 5.94 -6.97 8.30
CA VAL A 20 7.01 -6.28 7.57
C VAL A 20 7.78 -5.34 8.50
N LEU A 21 7.08 -4.55 9.29
CA LEU A 21 7.70 -3.63 10.25
C LEU A 21 8.55 -4.38 11.28
N ALA A 22 8.09 -5.54 11.76
CA ALA A 22 8.85 -6.38 12.68
C ALA A 22 10.16 -6.87 12.04
N VAL A 23 10.11 -7.30 10.77
CA VAL A 23 11.30 -7.71 10.04
C VAL A 23 12.28 -6.54 9.87
N LEU A 24 11.76 -5.36 9.49
CA LEU A 24 12.59 -4.17 9.30
C LEU A 24 13.28 -3.73 10.58
N SER A 25 12.62 -3.85 11.72
CA SER A 25 13.19 -3.45 13.02
C SER A 25 14.39 -4.32 13.43
N GLN A 26 14.52 -5.52 12.86
CA GLN A 26 15.61 -6.45 13.14
C GLN A 26 16.81 -6.23 12.24
N GLN A 27 16.71 -5.38 11.24
CA GLN A 27 17.78 -5.16 10.26
C GLN A 27 18.72 -4.06 10.72
N LYS A 28 19.99 -4.22 10.36
CA LYS A 28 20.99 -3.18 10.57
C LYS A 28 20.90 -2.14 9.46
N LYS A 29 20.96 -0.88 9.83
CA LYS A 29 21.01 0.21 8.84
C LYS A 29 22.41 0.37 8.28
N PRO A 30 22.57 0.89 7.04
CA PRO A 30 21.53 1.34 6.13
C PRO A 30 20.87 0.21 5.31
N MET A 31 19.63 0.41 4.95
CA MET A 31 18.87 -0.52 4.10
C MET A 31 18.01 0.23 3.12
N ALA A 32 17.70 -0.41 1.97
CA ALA A 32 16.72 0.05 1.03
C ALA A 32 15.53 -0.91 1.05
N VAL A 33 14.32 -0.39 1.08
CA VAL A 33 13.10 -1.20 1.17
C VAL A 33 12.23 -0.90 -0.05
N VAL A 34 11.83 -1.96 -0.75
CA VAL A 34 10.94 -1.87 -1.90
C VAL A 34 9.66 -2.63 -1.56
N VAL A 35 8.52 -1.98 -1.68
CA VAL A 35 7.22 -2.60 -1.37
C VAL A 35 6.28 -2.50 -2.56
N SER A 36 5.37 -3.47 -2.65
CA SER A 36 4.24 -3.42 -3.59
C SER A 36 3.10 -2.60 -3.00
N ALA A 37 2.06 -2.37 -3.83
CA ALA A 37 0.83 -1.75 -3.37
C ALA A 37 0.07 -2.69 -2.42
N LEU A 38 -0.80 -2.15 -1.59
CA LEU A 38 -1.71 -2.92 -0.73
C LEU A 38 -2.59 -3.83 -1.57
N GLY A 39 -3.11 -4.90 -0.96
CA GLY A 39 -3.96 -5.86 -1.67
C GLY A 39 -5.15 -5.20 -2.37
N GLY A 40 -5.30 -5.44 -3.66
CA GLY A 40 -6.37 -4.89 -4.49
C GLY A 40 -6.17 -3.46 -4.98
N ILE A 41 -5.16 -2.74 -4.51
CA ILE A 41 -4.95 -1.33 -4.88
C ILE A 41 -4.53 -1.19 -6.33
N THR A 42 -3.72 -2.10 -6.87
CA THR A 42 -3.34 -2.05 -8.29
C THR A 42 -4.57 -2.07 -9.20
N ASP A 43 -5.53 -2.96 -8.93
CA ASP A 43 -6.76 -3.05 -9.70
C ASP A 43 -7.62 -1.79 -9.53
N GLU A 44 -7.68 -1.23 -8.32
CA GLU A 44 -8.39 0.02 -8.06
C GLU A 44 -7.77 1.19 -8.82
N LEU A 45 -6.45 1.27 -8.88
CA LEU A 45 -5.76 2.33 -9.64
C LEU A 45 -6.03 2.21 -11.13
N HIS A 46 -6.08 1.00 -11.68
CA HIS A 46 -6.44 0.77 -13.08
C HIS A 46 -7.88 1.23 -13.36
N ALA A 47 -8.83 0.84 -12.51
CA ALA A 47 -10.23 1.25 -12.65
C ALA A 47 -10.39 2.76 -12.56
N LEU A 48 -9.72 3.39 -11.61
CA LEU A 48 -9.72 4.83 -11.41
C LEU A 48 -9.14 5.57 -12.62
N GLY A 49 -8.02 5.08 -13.14
CA GLY A 49 -7.37 5.67 -14.32
C GLY A 49 -8.28 5.60 -15.55
N LYS A 50 -9.01 4.51 -15.73
CA LYS A 50 -9.97 4.37 -16.82
C LYS A 50 -11.13 5.37 -16.69
N LEU A 51 -11.69 5.53 -15.49
CA LEU A 51 -12.74 6.51 -15.23
C LEU A 51 -12.27 7.93 -15.55
N ALA A 52 -11.09 8.28 -15.10
CA ALA A 52 -10.51 9.61 -15.37
C ALA A 52 -10.28 9.84 -16.86
N ALA A 53 -9.76 8.83 -17.57
CA ALA A 53 -9.53 8.91 -19.02
C ALA A 53 -10.83 9.07 -19.81
N ASP A 54 -11.93 8.44 -19.34
CA ASP A 54 -13.23 8.52 -19.95
C ASP A 54 -13.99 9.82 -19.59
N GLY A 55 -13.40 10.68 -18.75
CA GLY A 55 -14.04 11.91 -18.31
C GLY A 55 -15.14 11.70 -17.28
N ASP A 56 -15.18 10.54 -16.63
CA ASP A 56 -16.17 10.22 -15.61
C ASP A 56 -15.78 10.84 -14.27
N ALA A 57 -16.59 11.75 -13.76
CA ALA A 57 -16.31 12.48 -12.53
C ALA A 57 -16.27 11.58 -11.28
N SER A 58 -16.77 10.33 -11.36
CA SER A 58 -16.75 9.41 -10.23
C SER A 58 -15.32 8.96 -9.86
N TYR A 59 -14.30 9.24 -10.70
CA TYR A 59 -12.92 8.94 -10.35
C TYR A 59 -12.49 9.61 -9.04
N ALA A 60 -13.02 10.81 -8.76
CA ALA A 60 -12.66 11.56 -7.56
C ALA A 60 -13.11 10.82 -6.29
N ASP A 61 -14.32 10.25 -6.30
CA ASP A 61 -14.83 9.45 -5.18
C ASP A 61 -14.01 8.17 -4.99
N ARG A 62 -13.65 7.51 -6.07
CA ARG A 62 -12.79 6.32 -6.01
C ARG A 62 -11.41 6.62 -5.47
N LEU A 63 -10.82 7.73 -5.88
CA LEU A 63 -9.53 8.16 -5.36
C LEU A 63 -9.60 8.40 -3.85
N LYS A 64 -10.68 9.03 -3.39
CA LYS A 64 -10.89 9.26 -1.97
C LYS A 64 -10.99 7.94 -1.19
N GLN A 65 -11.66 6.93 -1.74
CA GLN A 65 -11.76 5.61 -1.13
C GLN A 65 -10.39 4.94 -1.01
N VAL A 66 -9.54 5.06 -2.01
CA VAL A 66 -8.18 4.55 -1.97
C VAL A 66 -7.38 5.21 -0.84
N GLU A 67 -7.48 6.54 -0.74
CA GLU A 67 -6.83 7.30 0.33
C GLU A 67 -7.34 6.86 1.70
N GLU A 68 -8.65 6.76 1.90
CA GLU A 68 -9.26 6.38 3.17
C GLU A 68 -8.83 4.96 3.58
N ARG A 69 -8.70 4.04 2.64
CA ARG A 69 -8.23 2.69 2.92
C ARG A 69 -6.81 2.70 3.50
N HIS A 70 -5.93 3.52 2.94
CA HIS A 70 -4.56 3.64 3.44
C HIS A 70 -4.52 4.28 4.83
N VAL A 71 -5.28 5.34 5.04
CA VAL A 71 -5.36 6.02 6.34
C VAL A 71 -5.90 5.08 7.41
N MET A 72 -6.98 4.36 7.11
CA MET A 72 -7.58 3.41 8.03
C MET A 72 -6.61 2.28 8.39
N MET A 73 -5.90 1.73 7.39
CA MET A 73 -4.92 0.70 7.63
C MET A 73 -3.80 1.18 8.57
N LEU A 74 -3.29 2.38 8.34
CA LEU A 74 -2.26 2.97 9.19
C LEU A 74 -2.74 3.18 10.63
N SER A 75 -4.02 3.50 10.81
CA SER A 75 -4.60 3.70 12.15
C SER A 75 -4.69 2.40 12.95
N LEU A 76 -4.68 1.24 12.29
CA LEU A 76 -4.72 -0.08 12.93
C LEU A 76 -3.33 -0.59 13.32
N ILE A 77 -2.28 0.07 12.88
CA ILE A 77 -0.91 -0.36 13.11
C ILE A 77 -0.33 0.44 14.29
N HIS A 78 0.13 -0.28 15.30
CA HIS A 78 0.84 0.31 16.43
C HIS A 78 2.32 0.44 16.07
N ILE A 79 2.74 1.65 15.86
CA ILE A 79 4.12 1.98 15.49
C ILE A 79 4.85 2.58 16.70
#